data_b0217735d31c5f38b16dc065fbf6a0b8
#
_entry.id   b0217735d31c5f38b16dc065fbf6a0b8
#
_cell.length_a   1.000
_cell.length_b   1.000
_cell.length_c   1.000
_cell.angle_alpha   90.00
_cell.angle_beta   90.00
_cell.angle_gamma   90.00
#
_symmetry.space_group_name_H-M   'P 1'
#
loop_
_entity.id
_entity.type
_entity.pdbx_description
1 polymer ?
#
loop_
_entity_poly.entity_id
_entity_poly.type
_entity_poly.pdbx_seq_one_letter_code
_entity_poly.pdbx_strand_id
1 'polypeptide(L)'
;MKTCFAPSAALPVRKQFIGPHAGHFGQPTAERRIPLAELTVATLPGLPLFAPGMSVAREIAAAAERAGMELRDDYVCVVAQKIVSKAEGRHVRLGDVTVGDEARRIAAETQRDPAHVQLILDESSDLLRTTMPAIIARHRTGHVLANAGIDASNVAGEDGDTLLLWPLDPDASARAIRDELHAVTGARPAVLIADSMGRAWRMGTVGTAIGCAGLAVIDDRRGTGQDLFGRTLQATIIGIADAIAGMAALAMGEGAEGTPVAIVRGAGRWIAAEHGPGAASGLRPIAEDMFR
;
A
#
# COMPACT_ATOMS: atom_id res chain seq x y z
N MET A 1 -32.07 42.48 2.37
CA MET A 1 -32.34 41.91 1.04
C MET A 1 -32.18 40.40 1.13
N LYS A 2 -33.29 39.68 1.07
CA LYS A 2 -33.33 38.19 1.12
C LYS A 2 -33.36 37.70 -0.33
N THR A 3 -32.34 37.04 -0.80
CA THR A 3 -32.33 36.37 -2.11
C THR A 3 -32.75 34.91 -1.90
N CYS A 4 -33.95 34.58 -2.39
CA CYS A 4 -34.48 33.23 -2.48
C CYS A 4 -33.72 32.46 -3.57
N PHE A 5 -33.15 31.32 -3.22
CA PHE A 5 -32.73 30.28 -4.18
C PHE A 5 -33.92 29.39 -4.51
N ALA A 6 -34.27 29.32 -5.79
CA ALA A 6 -35.27 28.41 -6.32
C ALA A 6 -34.69 26.98 -6.44
N PRO A 7 -35.46 25.92 -6.17
CA PRO A 7 -34.97 24.54 -6.31
C PRO A 7 -34.89 24.15 -7.79
N SER A 8 -33.74 23.57 -8.18
CA SER A 8 -33.49 23.00 -9.50
C SER A 8 -34.43 21.80 -9.74
N ALA A 9 -35.12 21.82 -10.87
CA ALA A 9 -36.04 20.75 -11.29
C ALA A 9 -35.27 19.45 -11.62
N ALA A 10 -35.63 18.39 -10.95
CA ALA A 10 -35.13 17.05 -11.24
C ALA A 10 -35.71 16.55 -12.57
N LEU A 11 -34.81 16.10 -13.47
CA LEU A 11 -35.19 15.46 -14.72
C LEU A 11 -35.79 14.07 -14.44
N PRO A 12 -36.88 13.66 -15.14
CA PRO A 12 -37.50 12.36 -14.90
C PRO A 12 -36.65 11.22 -15.45
N VAL A 13 -36.24 10.30 -14.57
CA VAL A 13 -35.63 9.02 -14.96
C VAL A 13 -36.71 8.17 -15.64
N ARG A 14 -36.61 7.95 -16.93
CA ARG A 14 -37.45 6.98 -17.67
C ARG A 14 -37.09 5.58 -17.20
N LYS A 15 -37.97 4.95 -16.44
CA LYS A 15 -37.97 3.50 -16.20
C LYS A 15 -38.39 2.79 -17.51
N GLN A 16 -37.45 2.22 -18.23
CA GLN A 16 -37.79 1.20 -19.21
C GLN A 16 -38.04 -0.11 -18.46
N PHE A 17 -39.30 -0.51 -18.40
CA PHE A 17 -39.72 -1.85 -17.99
C PHE A 17 -39.32 -2.81 -19.12
N ILE A 18 -38.29 -3.62 -18.91
CA ILE A 18 -38.01 -4.81 -19.73
C ILE A 18 -38.92 -5.91 -19.16
N GLY A 19 -39.84 -6.40 -19.97
CA GLY A 19 -40.76 -7.50 -19.61
C GLY A 19 -39.99 -8.81 -19.32
N PRO A 20 -40.66 -9.77 -18.64
CA PRO A 20 -39.98 -10.99 -18.23
C PRO A 20 -39.72 -11.90 -19.45
N HIS A 21 -38.49 -11.96 -19.91
CA HIS A 21 -38.04 -13.10 -20.72
C HIS A 21 -37.83 -14.27 -19.75
N ALA A 22 -38.79 -15.20 -19.77
CA ALA A 22 -38.67 -16.52 -19.14
C ALA A 22 -37.61 -17.33 -19.92
N GLY A 23 -36.34 -17.04 -19.67
CA GLY A 23 -35.24 -17.92 -20.06
C GLY A 23 -35.20 -19.12 -19.12
N HIS A 24 -35.28 -20.32 -19.66
CA HIS A 24 -35.04 -21.55 -18.91
C HIS A 24 -33.65 -21.50 -18.28
N PHE A 25 -33.59 -21.29 -16.98
CA PHE A 25 -32.38 -21.52 -16.20
C PHE A 25 -32.16 -23.03 -16.14
N GLY A 26 -31.23 -23.53 -16.97
CA GLY A 26 -30.72 -24.88 -16.84
C GLY A 26 -30.15 -25.04 -15.43
N GLN A 27 -30.58 -26.09 -14.73
CA GLN A 27 -30.04 -26.41 -13.42
C GLN A 27 -28.52 -26.63 -13.54
N PRO A 28 -27.73 -26.14 -12.57
CA PRO A 28 -26.30 -26.38 -12.59
C PRO A 28 -26.03 -27.87 -12.48
N THR A 29 -25.45 -28.45 -13.53
CA THR A 29 -25.01 -29.83 -13.56
C THR A 29 -23.77 -30.00 -12.68
N ALA A 30 -23.85 -30.99 -11.79
CA ALA A 30 -22.81 -31.54 -10.93
C ALA A 30 -22.16 -30.54 -9.95
N GLU A 31 -22.24 -30.87 -8.68
CA GLU A 31 -21.50 -30.24 -7.59
C GLU A 31 -20.01 -30.16 -7.90
N ARG A 32 -19.59 -29.06 -8.55
CA ARG A 32 -18.19 -28.69 -8.61
C ARG A 32 -17.82 -28.32 -7.17
N ARG A 33 -17.24 -29.22 -6.42
CA ARG A 33 -16.60 -28.89 -5.15
C ARG A 33 -15.55 -27.82 -5.45
N ILE A 34 -15.90 -26.56 -5.24
CA ILE A 34 -14.93 -25.45 -5.28
C ILE A 34 -14.04 -25.68 -4.06
N PRO A 35 -12.72 -25.91 -4.26
CA PRO A 35 -11.83 -26.04 -3.11
C PRO A 35 -11.92 -24.75 -2.29
N LEU A 36 -12.00 -24.91 -0.95
CA LEU A 36 -11.97 -23.77 -0.04
C LEU A 36 -10.68 -22.98 -0.32
N ALA A 37 -10.83 -21.72 -0.71
CA ALA A 37 -9.70 -20.80 -0.80
C ALA A 37 -9.50 -20.21 0.58
N GLU A 38 -8.34 -20.46 1.18
CA GLU A 38 -7.97 -19.92 2.49
C GLU A 38 -6.77 -18.97 2.34
N LEU A 39 -6.91 -17.77 2.91
CA LEU A 39 -5.81 -16.84 3.10
C LEU A 39 -5.64 -16.64 4.60
N THR A 40 -4.44 -16.88 5.10
CA THR A 40 -4.11 -16.66 6.50
C THR A 40 -2.99 -15.64 6.63
N VAL A 41 -3.02 -14.85 7.69
CA VAL A 41 -1.98 -13.90 8.05
C VAL A 41 -1.51 -14.18 9.47
N ALA A 42 -0.19 -14.21 9.67
CA ALA A 42 0.43 -14.32 10.98
C ALA A 42 1.54 -13.28 11.10
N THR A 43 1.56 -12.53 12.19
CA THR A 43 2.65 -11.61 12.47
C THR A 43 3.89 -12.36 12.94
N LEU A 44 5.05 -11.80 12.66
CA LEU A 44 6.34 -12.34 13.09
C LEU A 44 6.81 -11.61 14.35
N PRO A 45 6.82 -12.26 15.51
CA PRO A 45 7.23 -11.63 16.76
C PRO A 45 8.75 -11.60 16.91
N GLY A 46 9.24 -10.78 17.87
CA GLY A 46 10.64 -10.80 18.30
C GLY A 46 11.61 -10.13 17.34
N LEU A 47 11.11 -9.23 16.49
CA LEU A 47 11.97 -8.37 15.68
C LEU A 47 12.60 -7.26 16.56
N PRO A 48 13.86 -6.87 16.29
CA PRO A 48 14.52 -5.80 17.03
C PRO A 48 13.97 -4.42 16.64
N LEU A 49 14.37 -3.40 17.40
CA LEU A 49 14.27 -2.02 16.92
C LEU A 49 15.31 -1.82 15.82
N PHE A 50 14.86 -1.44 14.64
CA PHE A 50 15.72 -1.27 13.47
C PHE A 50 16.54 0.03 13.56
N ALA A 51 17.80 -0.05 13.13
CA ALA A 51 18.73 1.05 13.00
C ALA A 51 19.39 1.04 11.61
N PRO A 52 19.98 2.17 11.17
CA PRO A 52 20.68 2.24 9.88
C PRO A 52 21.74 1.14 9.71
N GLY A 53 21.75 0.52 8.56
CA GLY A 53 22.69 -0.55 8.19
C GLY A 53 22.28 -1.96 8.63
N MET A 54 21.18 -2.13 9.39
CA MET A 54 20.67 -3.47 9.72
C MET A 54 20.05 -4.14 8.50
N SER A 55 20.25 -5.46 8.37
CA SER A 55 19.61 -6.23 7.31
C SER A 55 18.20 -6.65 7.73
N VAL A 56 17.19 -6.11 7.05
CA VAL A 56 15.79 -6.49 7.27
C VAL A 56 15.57 -7.99 7.02
N ALA A 57 16.18 -8.55 5.98
CA ALA A 57 16.03 -9.95 5.62
C ALA A 57 16.61 -10.90 6.69
N ARG A 58 17.80 -10.60 7.24
CA ARG A 58 18.43 -11.43 8.28
C ARG A 58 17.63 -11.40 9.57
N GLU A 59 17.10 -10.24 9.95
CA GLU A 59 16.28 -10.13 11.15
C GLU A 59 14.95 -10.88 10.99
N ILE A 60 14.34 -10.84 9.79
CA ILE A 60 13.15 -11.64 9.45
C ILE A 60 13.48 -13.13 9.54
N ALA A 61 14.58 -13.59 8.91
CA ALA A 61 14.97 -15.00 8.95
C ALA A 61 15.21 -15.49 10.38
N ALA A 62 15.96 -14.73 11.18
CA ALA A 62 16.24 -15.05 12.57
C ALA A 62 14.96 -15.07 13.45
N ALA A 63 14.03 -14.12 13.21
CA ALA A 63 12.75 -14.09 13.94
C ALA A 63 11.85 -15.28 13.53
N ALA A 64 11.83 -15.66 12.25
CA ALA A 64 11.09 -16.82 11.77
C ALA A 64 11.63 -18.12 12.40
N GLU A 65 12.94 -18.27 12.45
CA GLU A 65 13.60 -19.43 13.12
C GLU A 65 13.22 -19.49 14.61
N ARG A 66 13.34 -18.37 15.33
CA ARG A 66 12.94 -18.32 16.76
C ARG A 66 11.47 -18.65 17.00
N ALA A 67 10.61 -18.27 16.06
CA ALA A 67 9.17 -18.56 16.10
C ALA A 67 8.82 -19.99 15.64
N GLY A 68 9.80 -20.80 15.18
CA GLY A 68 9.56 -22.11 14.58
C GLY A 68 8.76 -22.03 13.28
N MET A 69 8.83 -20.90 12.58
CA MET A 69 8.12 -20.66 11.32
C MET A 69 9.07 -20.86 10.15
N GLU A 70 8.84 -21.91 9.38
CA GLU A 70 9.53 -22.13 8.11
C GLU A 70 8.99 -21.14 7.06
N LEU A 71 9.88 -20.35 6.42
CA LEU A 71 9.54 -19.54 5.26
C LEU A 71 9.47 -20.43 4.02
N ARG A 72 8.55 -20.12 3.09
CA ARG A 72 8.32 -20.93 1.88
C ARG A 72 8.09 -20.04 0.68
N ASP A 73 8.36 -20.57 -0.51
CA ASP A 73 8.24 -19.86 -1.80
C ASP A 73 6.79 -19.43 -2.12
N ASP A 74 5.79 -20.14 -1.56
CA ASP A 74 4.36 -19.85 -1.75
C ASP A 74 3.79 -18.86 -0.71
N TYR A 75 4.65 -18.24 0.11
CA TYR A 75 4.27 -17.20 1.09
C TYR A 75 4.56 -15.80 0.59
N VAL A 76 3.86 -14.82 1.16
CA VAL A 76 4.17 -13.40 1.00
C VAL A 76 4.65 -12.87 2.34
N CYS A 77 5.86 -12.32 2.35
CA CYS A 77 6.42 -11.60 3.48
C CYS A 77 6.05 -10.11 3.33
N VAL A 78 5.15 -9.63 4.16
CA VAL A 78 4.74 -8.22 4.20
C VAL A 78 5.52 -7.50 5.27
N VAL A 79 6.21 -6.44 4.89
CA VAL A 79 7.14 -5.67 5.73
C VAL A 79 6.62 -4.25 5.86
N ALA A 80 6.50 -3.75 7.10
CA ALA A 80 6.14 -2.36 7.33
C ALA A 80 7.24 -1.43 6.79
N GLN A 81 6.85 -0.40 6.07
CA GLN A 81 7.73 0.59 5.47
C GLN A 81 8.76 1.14 6.47
N LYS A 82 8.33 1.43 7.70
CA LYS A 82 9.17 2.08 8.72
C LYS A 82 10.46 1.31 9.04
N ILE A 83 10.43 -0.02 9.07
CA ILE A 83 11.64 -0.79 9.37
C ILE A 83 12.63 -0.78 8.20
N VAL A 84 12.13 -0.72 6.96
CA VAL A 84 12.97 -0.58 5.76
C VAL A 84 13.59 0.81 5.74
N SER A 85 12.81 1.85 5.92
CA SER A 85 13.30 3.24 5.99
C SER A 85 14.36 3.44 7.08
N LYS A 86 14.14 2.84 8.27
CA LYS A 86 15.14 2.90 9.36
C LYS A 86 16.42 2.19 8.98
N ALA A 87 16.33 1.00 8.41
CA ALA A 87 17.49 0.24 7.96
C ALA A 87 18.29 0.98 6.88
N GLU A 88 17.60 1.70 5.98
CA GLU A 88 18.21 2.54 4.95
C GLU A 88 18.71 3.90 5.48
N GLY A 89 18.50 4.21 6.77
CA GLY A 89 18.94 5.48 7.35
C GLY A 89 18.17 6.71 6.84
N ARG A 90 16.90 6.54 6.47
CA ARG A 90 16.04 7.62 5.95
C ARG A 90 15.55 8.60 7.03
N HIS A 91 16.25 8.70 8.14
CA HIS A 91 15.97 9.67 9.19
C HIS A 91 16.45 11.06 8.76
N VAL A 92 15.64 12.10 9.03
CA VAL A 92 16.01 13.50 8.79
C VAL A 92 15.65 14.32 10.03
N ARG A 93 16.62 15.09 10.53
CA ARG A 93 16.38 16.06 11.62
C ARG A 93 15.85 17.36 11.02
N LEU A 94 14.77 17.88 11.56
CA LEU A 94 14.17 19.13 11.08
C LEU A 94 15.16 20.31 11.13
N GLY A 95 16.05 20.35 12.14
CA GLY A 95 17.08 21.38 12.25
C GLY A 95 18.14 21.38 11.15
N ASP A 96 18.30 20.27 10.42
CA ASP A 96 19.28 20.12 9.33
C ASP A 96 18.68 20.48 7.96
N VAL A 97 17.37 20.79 7.88
CA VAL A 97 16.66 21.07 6.64
C VAL A 97 16.83 22.53 6.22
N THR A 98 17.34 22.74 5.02
CA THR A 98 17.38 24.08 4.41
C THR A 98 16.02 24.43 3.82
N VAL A 99 15.34 25.38 4.45
CA VAL A 99 13.98 25.77 4.08
C VAL A 99 13.98 26.83 2.97
N GLY A 100 13.29 26.54 1.87
CA GLY A 100 13.06 27.49 0.75
C GLY A 100 11.83 28.37 0.96
N ASP A 101 11.66 29.37 0.09
CA ASP A 101 10.57 30.35 0.20
C ASP A 101 9.19 29.72 -0.05
N GLU A 102 9.09 28.74 -0.94
CA GLU A 102 7.84 28.04 -1.19
C GLU A 102 7.39 27.22 0.02
N ALA A 103 8.31 26.53 0.68
CA ALA A 103 8.01 25.82 1.93
C ALA A 103 7.52 26.78 3.01
N ARG A 104 8.14 27.96 3.16
CA ARG A 104 7.68 29.00 4.12
C ARG A 104 6.27 29.49 3.80
N ARG A 105 5.97 29.74 2.51
CA ARG A 105 4.64 30.16 2.08
C ARG A 105 3.58 29.11 2.41
N ILE A 106 3.80 27.86 2.01
CA ILE A 106 2.86 26.76 2.26
C ILE A 106 2.72 26.48 3.76
N ALA A 107 3.82 26.56 4.51
CA ALA A 107 3.82 26.39 5.96
C ALA A 107 2.93 27.42 6.67
N ALA A 108 3.01 28.69 6.25
CA ALA A 108 2.17 29.76 6.78
C ALA A 108 0.67 29.50 6.48
N GLU A 109 0.34 29.06 5.27
CA GLU A 109 -1.02 28.76 4.84
C GLU A 109 -1.60 27.52 5.56
N THR A 110 -0.75 26.52 5.85
CA THR A 110 -1.15 25.25 6.45
C THR A 110 -0.86 25.15 7.95
N GLN A 111 -0.30 26.21 8.57
CA GLN A 111 0.10 26.25 9.98
C GLN A 111 1.00 25.08 10.38
N ARG A 112 1.96 24.72 9.51
CA ARG A 112 2.91 23.62 9.71
C ARG A 112 4.33 24.14 9.90
N ASP A 113 5.17 23.25 10.41
CA ASP A 113 6.61 23.51 10.46
C ASP A 113 7.17 23.66 9.04
N PRO A 114 7.92 24.75 8.73
CA PRO A 114 8.47 24.97 7.40
C PRO A 114 9.48 23.90 6.93
N ALA A 115 10.25 23.31 7.85
CA ALA A 115 11.19 22.25 7.51
C ALA A 115 10.45 20.96 7.16
N HIS A 116 9.36 20.65 7.85
CA HIS A 116 8.50 19.51 7.49
C HIS A 116 7.88 19.73 6.09
N VAL A 117 7.39 20.93 5.79
CA VAL A 117 6.85 21.26 4.44
C VAL A 117 7.93 21.15 3.37
N GLN A 118 9.16 21.57 3.67
CA GLN A 118 10.28 21.41 2.74
C GLN A 118 10.53 19.93 2.40
N LEU A 119 10.54 19.05 3.40
CA LEU A 119 10.70 17.62 3.17
C LEU A 119 9.55 17.03 2.32
N ILE A 120 8.31 17.51 2.52
CA ILE A 120 7.19 17.11 1.66
C ILE A 120 7.44 17.53 0.21
N LEU A 121 7.93 18.75 -0.02
CA LEU A 121 8.30 19.21 -1.36
C LEU A 121 9.41 18.36 -1.97
N ASP A 122 10.46 18.08 -1.21
CA ASP A 122 11.65 17.32 -1.67
C ASP A 122 11.31 15.87 -2.03
N GLU A 123 10.36 15.24 -1.33
CA GLU A 123 9.91 13.88 -1.60
C GLU A 123 8.75 13.79 -2.61
N SER A 124 8.26 14.93 -3.12
CA SER A 124 7.11 14.98 -4.02
C SER A 124 7.48 15.39 -5.44
N SER A 125 6.75 14.85 -6.40
CA SER A 125 6.76 15.30 -7.79
C SER A 125 5.66 16.36 -8.06
N ASP A 126 4.61 16.40 -7.23
CA ASP A 126 3.47 17.30 -7.39
C ASP A 126 2.72 17.48 -6.06
N LEU A 127 2.21 18.68 -5.78
CA LEU A 127 1.29 18.93 -4.68
C LEU A 127 -0.13 19.05 -5.22
N LEU A 128 -1.01 18.13 -4.83
CA LEU A 128 -2.38 18.10 -5.31
C LEU A 128 -3.30 18.97 -4.45
N ARG A 129 -3.01 19.07 -3.14
CA ARG A 129 -3.82 19.87 -2.22
C ARG A 129 -3.00 20.34 -1.02
N THR A 130 -3.03 21.65 -0.77
CA THR A 130 -2.32 22.29 0.35
C THR A 130 -3.34 22.90 1.31
N THR A 131 -4.01 22.06 2.10
CA THR A 131 -5.02 22.52 3.08
C THR A 131 -4.86 21.77 4.40
N MET A 132 -5.32 22.40 5.50
CA MET A 132 -5.44 21.67 6.77
C MET A 132 -6.45 20.50 6.64
N PRO A 133 -6.24 19.35 7.29
CA PRO A 133 -5.12 19.01 8.19
C PRO A 133 -3.90 18.39 7.49
N ALA A 134 -3.93 18.13 6.19
CA ALA A 134 -2.88 17.42 5.47
C ALA A 134 -2.57 18.04 4.11
N ILE A 135 -1.31 18.00 3.72
CA ILE A 135 -0.87 18.26 2.34
C ILE A 135 -0.99 16.96 1.58
N ILE A 136 -1.79 16.92 0.53
CA ILE A 136 -1.88 15.76 -0.36
C ILE A 136 -0.87 15.95 -1.48
N ALA A 137 0.06 15.04 -1.56
CA ALA A 137 1.17 15.10 -2.51
C ALA A 137 1.25 13.82 -3.34
N ARG A 138 1.78 13.94 -4.53
CA ARG A 138 2.27 12.81 -5.31
C ARG A 138 3.74 12.60 -4.97
N HIS A 139 4.01 11.56 -4.23
CA HIS A 139 5.39 11.15 -3.93
C HIS A 139 6.13 10.86 -5.25
N ARG A 140 7.47 11.00 -5.26
CA ARG A 140 8.31 10.73 -6.45
C ARG A 140 8.17 9.30 -7.00
N THR A 141 7.71 8.33 -6.20
CA THR A 141 7.36 6.97 -6.67
C THR A 141 6.01 6.90 -7.39
N GLY A 142 5.24 8.02 -7.47
CA GLY A 142 3.95 8.11 -8.12
C GLY A 142 2.73 7.92 -7.20
N HIS A 143 2.91 7.43 -5.98
CA HIS A 143 1.83 7.28 -5.01
C HIS A 143 1.28 8.65 -4.57
N VAL A 144 -0.05 8.73 -4.40
CA VAL A 144 -0.72 9.94 -3.92
C VAL A 144 -1.19 9.72 -2.48
N LEU A 145 -0.66 10.54 -1.56
CA LEU A 145 -0.94 10.37 -0.14
C LEU A 145 -0.73 11.66 0.66
N ALA A 146 -1.07 11.63 1.94
CA ALA A 146 -0.85 12.73 2.86
C ALA A 146 0.64 12.88 3.18
N ASN A 147 1.13 14.13 3.15
CA ASN A 147 2.47 14.54 3.60
C ASN A 147 3.62 13.73 2.95
N ALA A 148 3.44 13.28 1.70
CA ALA A 148 4.40 12.44 0.98
C ALA A 148 4.87 11.19 1.76
N GLY A 149 4.05 10.64 2.67
CA GLY A 149 4.40 9.45 3.46
C GLY A 149 5.44 9.70 4.55
N ILE A 150 5.71 10.95 4.89
CA ILE A 150 6.67 11.29 5.95
C ILE A 150 6.08 11.00 7.31
N ASP A 151 6.77 10.19 8.10
CA ASP A 151 6.38 9.75 9.42
C ASP A 151 7.10 10.49 10.54
N ALA A 152 6.34 10.84 11.59
CA ALA A 152 6.86 11.31 12.86
C ALA A 152 6.67 10.28 14.00
N SER A 153 5.76 9.32 13.83
CA SER A 153 5.42 8.32 14.84
C SER A 153 6.38 7.13 14.81
N ASN A 154 6.67 6.57 16.00
CA ASN A 154 7.58 5.41 16.14
C ASN A 154 8.99 5.66 15.57
N VAL A 155 9.42 6.92 15.49
CA VAL A 155 10.77 7.34 15.12
C VAL A 155 11.53 7.65 16.40
N ALA A 156 12.71 7.04 16.58
CA ALA A 156 13.54 7.31 17.74
C ALA A 156 14.16 8.72 17.62
N GLY A 157 14.00 9.53 18.65
CA GLY A 157 14.55 10.89 18.78
C GLY A 157 14.05 11.46 20.09
N GLU A 158 14.92 12.16 20.85
CA GLU A 158 14.59 12.62 22.20
C GLU A 158 13.55 13.75 22.20
N ASP A 159 13.38 14.49 21.08
CA ASP A 159 12.59 15.73 21.04
C ASP A 159 11.49 15.77 19.96
N GLY A 160 11.21 14.67 19.24
CA GLY A 160 10.23 14.68 18.16
C GLY A 160 10.66 15.43 16.89
N ASP A 161 11.91 15.89 16.84
CA ASP A 161 12.47 16.68 15.73
C ASP A 161 13.04 15.83 14.58
N THR A 162 12.90 14.51 14.69
CA THR A 162 13.36 13.58 13.65
C THR A 162 12.18 13.00 12.92
N LEU A 163 12.18 13.09 11.60
CA LEU A 163 11.20 12.51 10.70
C LEU A 163 11.80 11.33 9.95
N LEU A 164 10.95 10.43 9.49
CA LEU A 164 11.32 9.26 8.71
C LEU A 164 10.70 9.36 7.32
N LEU A 165 11.52 9.37 6.30
CA LEU A 165 11.11 9.38 4.90
C LEU A 165 10.91 7.94 4.41
N TRP A 166 10.17 7.77 3.31
CA TRP A 166 10.06 6.48 2.65
C TRP A 166 11.43 5.96 2.15
N PRO A 167 11.55 4.63 1.92
CA PRO A 167 12.71 4.07 1.22
C PRO A 167 12.95 4.78 -0.10
N LEU A 168 14.20 4.90 -0.52
CA LEU A 168 14.54 5.65 -1.73
C LEU A 168 13.90 5.04 -2.99
N ASP A 169 13.91 3.72 -3.08
CA ASP A 169 13.23 2.91 -4.10
C ASP A 169 12.64 1.68 -3.42
N PRO A 170 11.34 1.75 -2.99
CA PRO A 170 10.72 0.63 -2.27
C PRO A 170 10.67 -0.68 -3.05
N ASP A 171 10.57 -0.61 -4.40
CA ASP A 171 10.61 -1.81 -5.24
C ASP A 171 12.01 -2.43 -5.27
N ALA A 172 13.08 -1.62 -5.33
CA ALA A 172 14.44 -2.11 -5.20
C ALA A 172 14.70 -2.72 -3.82
N SER A 173 14.21 -2.08 -2.76
CA SER A 173 14.31 -2.60 -1.39
C SER A 173 13.59 -3.95 -1.26
N ALA A 174 12.38 -4.09 -1.83
CA ALA A 174 11.66 -5.36 -1.83
C ALA A 174 12.43 -6.48 -2.57
N ARG A 175 13.06 -6.16 -3.72
CA ARG A 175 13.92 -7.10 -4.46
C ARG A 175 15.13 -7.52 -3.62
N ALA A 176 15.82 -6.57 -3.02
CA ALA A 176 17.00 -6.84 -2.18
C ALA A 176 16.66 -7.71 -0.98
N ILE A 177 15.56 -7.42 -0.28
CA ILE A 177 15.07 -8.23 0.83
C ILE A 177 14.75 -9.65 0.36
N ARG A 178 14.06 -9.81 -0.78
CA ARG A 178 13.71 -11.11 -1.34
C ARG A 178 14.92 -11.95 -1.68
N ASP A 179 15.92 -11.36 -2.33
CA ASP A 179 17.16 -12.05 -2.71
C ASP A 179 18.00 -12.44 -1.50
N GLU A 180 18.09 -11.55 -0.49
CA GLU A 180 18.80 -11.88 0.75
C GLU A 180 18.06 -12.93 1.58
N LEU A 181 16.72 -12.92 1.66
CA LEU A 181 15.94 -13.99 2.28
C LEU A 181 16.26 -15.33 1.62
N HIS A 182 16.28 -15.39 0.28
CA HIS A 182 16.66 -16.60 -0.44
C HIS A 182 18.09 -17.04 -0.11
N ALA A 183 19.03 -16.11 -0.07
CA ALA A 183 20.43 -16.43 0.24
C ALA A 183 20.63 -17.00 1.66
N VAL A 184 19.84 -16.55 2.65
CA VAL A 184 20.01 -16.94 4.06
C VAL A 184 19.12 -18.12 4.48
N THR A 185 17.98 -18.34 3.81
CA THR A 185 17.02 -19.39 4.21
C THR A 185 16.84 -20.49 3.16
N GLY A 186 17.24 -20.25 1.93
CA GLY A 186 16.94 -21.11 0.79
C GLY A 186 15.52 -20.92 0.22
N ALA A 187 14.59 -20.31 0.97
CA ALA A 187 13.24 -20.00 0.50
C ALA A 187 13.19 -18.62 -0.19
N ARG A 188 12.35 -18.51 -1.20
CA ARG A 188 12.19 -17.26 -1.99
C ARG A 188 10.75 -16.74 -1.96
N PRO A 189 10.22 -16.37 -0.78
CA PRO A 189 8.87 -15.82 -0.68
C PRO A 189 8.74 -14.53 -1.50
N ALA A 190 7.51 -14.16 -1.86
CA ALA A 190 7.28 -12.80 -2.34
C ALA A 190 7.48 -11.81 -1.19
N VAL A 191 7.96 -10.60 -1.50
CA VAL A 191 8.15 -9.52 -0.53
C VAL A 191 7.29 -8.33 -0.91
N LEU A 192 6.54 -7.81 0.05
CA LEU A 192 5.69 -6.64 -0.09
C LEU A 192 6.06 -5.62 0.99
N ILE A 193 6.40 -4.40 0.60
CA ILE A 193 6.58 -3.29 1.55
C ILE A 193 5.27 -2.52 1.59
N ALA A 194 4.71 -2.37 2.78
CA ALA A 194 3.41 -1.74 2.99
C ALA A 194 3.53 -0.50 3.88
N ASP A 195 2.71 0.50 3.57
CA ASP A 195 2.47 1.66 4.41
C ASP A 195 0.97 1.88 4.60
N SER A 196 0.61 2.61 5.66
CA SER A 196 -0.78 2.92 6.00
C SER A 196 -1.21 4.22 5.35
N MET A 197 -2.10 4.13 4.37
CA MET A 197 -2.53 5.29 3.59
C MET A 197 -4.02 5.60 3.78
N GLY A 198 -4.33 6.89 3.89
CA GLY A 198 -5.70 7.39 3.78
C GLY A 198 -6.26 7.22 2.36
N ARG A 199 -7.57 7.14 2.25
CA ARG A 199 -8.27 6.99 0.97
C ARG A 199 -9.24 8.12 0.75
N ALA A 200 -9.41 8.54 -0.52
CA ALA A 200 -10.47 9.46 -0.89
C ALA A 200 -11.85 8.90 -0.45
N TRP A 201 -12.70 9.79 0.07
CA TRP A 201 -14.09 9.51 0.44
C TRP A 201 -14.30 8.47 1.56
N ARG A 202 -13.25 8.05 2.25
CA ARG A 202 -13.32 7.08 3.35
C ARG A 202 -12.54 7.57 4.56
N MET A 203 -13.07 7.32 5.75
CA MET A 203 -12.34 7.48 7.01
C MET A 203 -11.44 6.25 7.25
N GLY A 204 -10.34 6.47 7.97
CA GLY A 204 -9.37 5.45 8.32
C GLY A 204 -8.31 5.20 7.23
N THR A 205 -7.22 4.62 7.65
CA THR A 205 -6.12 4.17 6.79
C THR A 205 -6.31 2.69 6.40
N VAL A 206 -5.64 2.27 5.35
CA VAL A 206 -5.47 0.86 4.97
C VAL A 206 -4.03 0.63 4.59
N GLY A 207 -3.54 -0.58 4.82
CA GLY A 207 -2.26 -0.99 4.27
C GLY A 207 -2.30 -0.95 2.75
N THR A 208 -1.31 -0.28 2.17
CA THR A 208 -1.12 -0.09 0.73
C THR A 208 0.28 -0.55 0.35
N ALA A 209 0.40 -1.25 -0.75
CA ALA A 209 1.68 -1.71 -1.27
C ALA A 209 2.46 -0.56 -1.89
N ILE A 210 3.66 -0.29 -1.38
CA ILE A 210 4.54 0.75 -1.90
C ILE A 210 5.79 0.17 -2.57
N GLY A 211 6.15 -1.08 -2.26
CA GLY A 211 7.22 -1.84 -2.89
C GLY A 211 6.86 -3.32 -2.97
N CYS A 212 7.23 -3.98 -4.09
CA CYS A 212 6.82 -5.35 -4.36
C CYS A 212 7.88 -6.12 -5.14
N ALA A 213 8.12 -7.38 -4.73
CA ALA A 213 8.95 -8.31 -5.48
C ALA A 213 8.37 -9.73 -5.43
N GLY A 214 8.21 -10.37 -6.59
CA GLY A 214 7.76 -11.76 -6.71
C GLY A 214 6.25 -11.96 -6.53
N LEU A 215 5.45 -10.89 -6.60
CA LEU A 215 4.00 -10.96 -6.49
C LEU A 215 3.35 -10.19 -7.64
N ALA A 216 2.28 -10.73 -8.22
CA ALA A 216 1.43 -9.98 -9.13
C ALA A 216 0.74 -8.83 -8.37
N VAL A 217 0.98 -7.60 -8.81
CA VAL A 217 0.41 -6.40 -8.16
C VAL A 217 -1.08 -6.29 -8.44
N ILE A 218 -1.47 -6.58 -9.67
CA ILE A 218 -2.87 -6.60 -10.13
C ILE A 218 -3.18 -7.93 -10.82
N ASP A 219 -4.46 -8.33 -10.80
CA ASP A 219 -5.02 -9.42 -11.60
C ASP A 219 -6.05 -8.80 -12.57
N ASP A 220 -5.63 -8.58 -13.82
CA ASP A 220 -6.49 -8.00 -14.86
C ASP A 220 -7.32 -9.09 -15.53
N ARG A 221 -8.61 -9.08 -15.23
CA ARG A 221 -9.60 -10.04 -15.76
C ARG A 221 -10.33 -9.55 -16.99
N ARG A 222 -10.03 -8.36 -17.48
CA ARG A 222 -10.68 -7.79 -18.65
C ARG A 222 -10.37 -8.61 -19.89
N GLY A 223 -11.39 -8.95 -20.65
CA GLY A 223 -11.25 -9.72 -21.90
C GLY A 223 -10.92 -11.20 -21.73
N THR A 224 -10.50 -11.65 -20.53
CA THR A 224 -10.07 -13.04 -20.27
C THR A 224 -10.92 -13.76 -19.23
N GLY A 225 -11.40 -13.04 -18.19
CA GLY A 225 -12.26 -13.60 -17.16
C GLY A 225 -13.71 -13.75 -17.63
N GLN A 226 -14.44 -14.68 -17.03
CA GLN A 226 -15.86 -14.90 -17.27
C GLN A 226 -16.65 -14.82 -15.95
N ASP A 227 -17.90 -14.36 -16.04
CA ASP A 227 -18.85 -14.45 -14.94
C ASP A 227 -19.46 -15.87 -14.84
N LEU A 228 -20.36 -16.10 -13.88
CA LEU A 228 -21.01 -17.38 -13.67
C LEU A 228 -21.86 -17.84 -14.85
N PHE A 229 -22.21 -16.95 -15.77
CA PHE A 229 -23.00 -17.21 -16.96
C PHE A 229 -22.17 -17.25 -18.25
N GLY A 230 -20.83 -17.25 -18.13
CA GLY A 230 -19.90 -17.31 -19.26
C GLY A 230 -19.71 -15.98 -20.00
N ARG A 231 -20.20 -14.84 -19.46
CA ARG A 231 -20.00 -13.53 -20.07
C ARG A 231 -18.62 -12.98 -19.74
N THR A 232 -17.92 -12.53 -20.75
CA THR A 232 -16.57 -11.96 -20.58
C THR A 232 -16.58 -10.69 -19.72
N LEU A 233 -15.72 -10.63 -18.73
CA LEU A 233 -15.55 -9.47 -17.86
C LEU A 233 -14.89 -8.31 -18.62
N GLN A 234 -15.47 -7.11 -18.52
CA GLN A 234 -15.01 -5.94 -19.29
C GLN A 234 -14.23 -4.92 -18.44
N ALA A 235 -14.44 -4.91 -17.13
CA ALA A 235 -13.91 -3.84 -16.25
C ALA A 235 -13.20 -4.36 -14.99
N THR A 236 -13.13 -5.68 -14.79
CA THR A 236 -12.64 -6.25 -13.52
C THR A 236 -11.11 -6.27 -13.51
N ILE A 237 -10.54 -5.47 -12.62
CA ILE A 237 -9.11 -5.49 -12.23
C ILE A 237 -9.08 -5.60 -10.71
N ILE A 238 -8.29 -6.53 -10.19
CA ILE A 238 -8.16 -6.79 -8.75
C ILE A 238 -6.78 -6.30 -8.29
N GLY A 239 -6.74 -5.41 -7.31
CA GLY A 239 -5.51 -4.97 -6.65
C GLY A 239 -5.04 -6.03 -5.65
N ILE A 240 -4.19 -6.95 -6.08
CA ILE A 240 -3.73 -8.07 -5.26
C ILE A 240 -2.78 -7.59 -4.16
N ALA A 241 -1.78 -6.79 -4.54
CA ALA A 241 -0.79 -6.29 -3.59
C ALA A 241 -1.42 -5.45 -2.48
N ASP A 242 -2.33 -4.52 -2.82
CA ASP A 242 -3.03 -3.69 -1.83
C ASP A 242 -3.97 -4.51 -0.94
N ALA A 243 -4.66 -5.52 -1.49
CA ALA A 243 -5.51 -6.39 -0.70
C ALA A 243 -4.70 -7.17 0.36
N ILE A 244 -3.53 -7.69 -0.03
CA ILE A 244 -2.61 -8.39 0.88
C ILE A 244 -1.99 -7.41 1.89
N ALA A 245 -1.56 -6.23 1.46
CA ALA A 245 -1.04 -5.18 2.34
C ALA A 245 -2.07 -4.77 3.40
N GLY A 246 -3.34 -4.57 2.98
CA GLY A 246 -4.44 -4.22 3.89
C GLY A 246 -4.71 -5.30 4.95
N MET A 247 -4.70 -6.57 4.55
CA MET A 247 -4.85 -7.69 5.48
C MET A 247 -3.68 -7.79 6.47
N ALA A 248 -2.46 -7.60 5.98
CA ALA A 248 -1.26 -7.63 6.80
C ALA A 248 -1.21 -6.46 7.79
N ALA A 249 -1.57 -5.25 7.37
CA ALA A 249 -1.62 -4.07 8.24
C ALA A 249 -2.59 -4.26 9.41
N LEU A 250 -3.76 -4.87 9.17
CA LEU A 250 -4.71 -5.22 10.25
C LEU A 250 -4.10 -6.18 11.27
N ALA A 251 -3.25 -7.11 10.84
CA ALA A 251 -2.60 -8.06 11.75
C ALA A 251 -1.39 -7.44 12.46
N MET A 252 -0.61 -6.60 11.78
CA MET A 252 0.58 -5.93 12.33
C MET A 252 0.21 -4.86 13.38
N GLY A 253 -0.96 -4.22 13.22
CA GLY A 253 -1.37 -3.07 14.02
C GLY A 253 -0.72 -1.76 13.57
N GLU A 254 -1.20 -0.64 14.14
CA GLU A 254 -0.78 0.72 13.79
C GLU A 254 -0.09 1.45 14.96
N GLY A 255 -0.02 0.83 16.11
CA GLY A 255 0.44 1.44 17.36
C GLY A 255 1.76 0.89 17.87
N ALA A 256 1.72 0.32 19.08
CA ALA A 256 2.88 -0.17 19.80
C ALA A 256 2.96 -1.72 19.86
N GLU A 257 2.32 -2.40 18.91
CA GLU A 257 2.25 -3.87 18.86
C GLU A 257 3.64 -4.52 18.65
N GLY A 258 4.56 -3.80 18.01
CA GLY A 258 5.94 -4.26 17.82
C GLY A 258 6.09 -5.44 16.85
N THR A 259 5.11 -5.63 15.94
CA THR A 259 5.08 -6.72 14.95
C THR A 259 5.09 -6.18 13.52
N PRO A 260 6.21 -5.57 13.05
CA PRO A 260 6.26 -4.87 11.77
C PRO A 260 6.41 -5.79 10.55
N VAL A 261 6.27 -7.10 10.72
CA VAL A 261 6.31 -8.08 9.63
C VAL A 261 5.17 -9.07 9.79
N ALA A 262 4.50 -9.38 8.68
CA ALA A 262 3.48 -10.42 8.61
C ALA A 262 3.76 -11.40 7.48
N ILE A 263 3.46 -12.68 7.70
CA ILE A 263 3.56 -13.76 6.71
C ILE A 263 2.15 -14.13 6.27
N VAL A 264 1.89 -13.99 4.98
CA VAL A 264 0.61 -14.33 4.36
C VAL A 264 0.75 -15.64 3.58
N ARG A 265 -0.16 -16.59 3.85
CA ARG A 265 -0.23 -17.91 3.22
C ARG A 265 -1.48 -18.02 2.36
N GLY A 266 -1.45 -18.90 1.37
CA GLY A 266 -2.58 -19.12 0.46
C GLY A 266 -2.60 -18.20 -0.76
N ALA A 267 -1.61 -17.30 -0.89
CA ALA A 267 -1.46 -16.38 -2.00
C ALA A 267 -0.63 -16.93 -3.16
N GLY A 268 -0.19 -18.18 -3.10
CA GLY A 268 0.80 -18.79 -4.03
C GLY A 268 0.44 -18.65 -5.51
N ARG A 269 -0.85 -18.61 -5.86
CA ARG A 269 -1.31 -18.44 -7.25
C ARG A 269 -0.92 -17.09 -7.89
N TRP A 270 -0.54 -16.09 -7.08
CA TRP A 270 -0.12 -14.77 -7.54
C TRP A 270 1.39 -14.54 -7.39
N ILE A 271 2.11 -15.53 -6.86
CA ILE A 271 3.56 -15.46 -6.67
C ILE A 271 4.25 -15.91 -7.95
N ALA A 272 5.30 -15.18 -8.34
CA ALA A 272 6.13 -15.46 -9.50
C ALA A 272 7.59 -15.73 -9.08
N ALA A 273 8.28 -16.56 -9.86
CA ALA A 273 9.72 -16.80 -9.68
C ALA A 273 10.54 -15.52 -9.86
N GLU A 274 10.18 -14.74 -10.86
CA GLU A 274 10.80 -13.44 -11.16
C GLU A 274 10.34 -12.37 -10.16
N HIS A 275 11.07 -11.25 -10.08
CA HIS A 275 10.70 -10.15 -9.20
C HIS A 275 9.41 -9.44 -9.61
N GLY A 276 9.11 -9.42 -10.91
CA GLY A 276 7.98 -8.70 -11.47
C GLY A 276 8.22 -7.18 -11.58
N PRO A 277 7.18 -6.43 -11.99
CA PRO A 277 7.30 -5.01 -12.34
C PRO A 277 7.34 -4.06 -11.13
N GLY A 278 7.10 -4.55 -9.91
CA GLY A 278 7.03 -3.72 -8.72
C GLY A 278 5.66 -3.10 -8.43
N ALA A 279 5.50 -2.52 -7.23
CA ALA A 279 4.23 -1.94 -6.76
C ALA A 279 3.77 -0.75 -7.61
N ALA A 280 4.70 0.01 -8.19
CA ALA A 280 4.41 1.13 -9.06
C ALA A 280 3.56 0.73 -10.28
N SER A 281 3.58 -0.54 -10.72
CA SER A 281 2.75 -1.04 -11.82
C SER A 281 1.24 -1.08 -11.49
N GLY A 282 0.88 -1.00 -10.22
CA GLY A 282 -0.51 -0.89 -9.75
C GLY A 282 -1.06 0.54 -9.77
N LEU A 283 -0.21 1.54 -9.97
CA LEU A 283 -0.62 2.94 -9.98
C LEU A 283 -1.38 3.29 -11.27
N ARG A 284 -2.44 4.08 -11.13
CA ARG A 284 -3.17 4.59 -12.29
C ARG A 284 -2.31 5.62 -13.02
N PRO A 285 -2.22 5.56 -14.36
CA PRO A 285 -1.56 6.60 -15.15
C PRO A 285 -2.18 7.97 -14.88
N ILE A 286 -1.36 9.02 -14.83
CA ILE A 286 -1.82 10.40 -14.52
C ILE A 286 -2.92 10.86 -15.49
N ALA A 287 -2.83 10.47 -16.76
CA ALA A 287 -3.83 10.79 -17.78
C ALA A 287 -5.21 10.13 -17.54
N GLU A 288 -5.25 9.09 -16.72
CA GLU A 288 -6.46 8.34 -16.36
C GLU A 288 -6.94 8.67 -14.92
N ASP A 289 -6.34 9.65 -14.26
CA ASP A 289 -6.69 10.05 -12.91
C ASP A 289 -8.09 10.72 -12.91
N MET A 290 -9.04 10.10 -12.20
CA MET A 290 -10.41 10.59 -12.11
C MET A 290 -10.64 11.58 -10.95
N PHE A 291 -9.61 11.86 -10.15
CA PHE A 291 -9.68 12.72 -8.96
C PHE A 291 -8.91 14.03 -9.11
N ARG A 292 -8.48 14.34 -10.31
CA ARG A 292 -7.83 15.59 -10.69
C ARG A 292 -8.84 16.64 -11.13
#